data_6d27935332fd94b3cf2b85bc1797e465
#
_entry.id   6d27935332fd94b3cf2b85bc1797e465
#
_cell.length_a   1.000
_cell.length_b   1.000
_cell.length_c   1.000
_cell.angle_alpha   90.00
_cell.angle_beta   90.00
_cell.angle_gamma   90.00
#
_symmetry.space_group_name_H-M   'P 1'
#
loop_
_entity.id
_entity.type
_entity.pdbx_description
1 polymer ?
#
loop_
_entity_poly.entity_id
_entity_poly.type
_entity_poly.pdbx_seq_one_letter_code
_entity_poly.pdbx_strand_id
1 'polypeptide(L)'
;MTQAVRVAGPPDGVPVLLVHGNVSSSAFWEPLLARLPDTLRVVAPDLRGYGETDSAPVDATRGLDDFADDVAALLDAPGLFPPGARPVVAGHSLGGGVAMRLLVGHPARLAGLLLEAPVSPYGFGGTRDLDGTPTTPDFAGTGAGGANPDFVARLAAGDRGADGPTSPRAVLRAAYVADPASLGDDEDLLLESMLTTVTGDDNYPGTAVASPHWPGTAAGRRGVLNALAPAHFRLADELVAVPGKPPVTWVRGDADVIVSDTSLFDLAYLGQLGVVPGWPGAGECPPQPMVGQTREVLERYAAAGGTYREVVLPGCGHSPHLERPAEFVAELLALAGENATG
;
A
#
# COMPACT_ATOMS: atom_id res chain seq x y z
N MET A 1 22.03 5.21 -0.62
CA MET A 1 20.83 5.80 0.01
C MET A 1 20.83 5.42 1.46
N THR A 2 20.63 6.37 2.37
CA THR A 2 20.41 6.12 3.80
C THR A 2 18.92 5.90 4.02
N GLN A 3 18.56 4.80 4.66
CA GLN A 3 17.17 4.50 4.97
C GLN A 3 16.91 4.71 6.46
N ALA A 4 15.97 5.56 6.80
CA ALA A 4 15.51 5.77 8.16
C ALA A 4 14.60 4.59 8.58
N VAL A 5 14.71 4.16 9.82
CA VAL A 5 13.91 3.07 10.38
C VAL A 5 13.49 3.38 11.81
N ARG A 6 12.25 3.06 12.16
CA ARG A 6 11.80 2.98 13.55
C ARG A 6 11.98 1.56 14.04
N VAL A 7 12.48 1.42 15.26
CA VAL A 7 12.73 0.11 15.85
C VAL A 7 12.11 0.06 17.23
N ALA A 8 11.36 -1.00 17.51
CA ALA A 8 10.76 -1.27 18.81
C ALA A 8 11.01 -2.71 19.26
N GLY A 9 11.00 -2.93 20.57
CA GLY A 9 11.19 -4.22 21.20
C GLY A 9 12.64 -4.72 21.28
N PRO A 10 12.87 -5.83 21.99
CA PRO A 10 14.20 -6.35 22.25
C PRO A 10 14.84 -6.93 20.98
N PRO A 11 16.20 -6.94 20.91
CA PRO A 11 16.91 -7.43 19.71
C PRO A 11 16.64 -8.89 19.35
N ASP A 12 16.25 -9.70 20.31
CA ASP A 12 15.94 -11.13 20.20
C ASP A 12 14.44 -11.46 20.15
N GLY A 13 13.59 -10.42 20.06
CA GLY A 13 12.14 -10.58 19.92
C GLY A 13 11.74 -11.20 18.57
N VAL A 14 10.48 -11.67 18.49
CA VAL A 14 9.91 -12.23 17.25
C VAL A 14 9.93 -11.16 16.15
N PRO A 15 10.56 -11.41 14.99
CA PRO A 15 10.80 -10.39 14.00
C PRO A 15 9.54 -10.01 13.23
N VAL A 16 9.25 -8.70 13.17
CA VAL A 16 8.14 -8.08 12.43
C VAL A 16 8.67 -6.89 11.64
N LEU A 17 8.27 -6.81 10.37
CA LEU A 17 8.58 -5.69 9.48
C LEU A 17 7.27 -5.01 9.08
N LEU A 18 7.14 -3.70 9.34
CA LEU A 18 5.96 -2.90 9.03
C LEU A 18 6.25 -1.94 7.87
N VAL A 19 5.58 -2.11 6.74
CA VAL A 19 5.79 -1.31 5.53
C VAL A 19 4.60 -0.39 5.32
N HIS A 20 4.84 0.93 5.39
CA HIS A 20 3.79 1.96 5.29
C HIS A 20 3.24 2.14 3.86
N GLY A 21 2.12 2.86 3.76
CA GLY A 21 1.42 3.15 2.51
C GLY A 21 1.97 4.34 1.72
N ASN A 22 1.24 4.73 0.66
CA ASN A 22 1.52 5.94 -0.10
C ASN A 22 1.12 7.19 0.71
N VAL A 23 1.81 8.30 0.52
CA VAL A 23 1.61 9.57 1.23
C VAL A 23 1.50 9.35 2.74
N SER A 24 2.50 8.65 3.27
CA SER A 24 2.70 8.37 4.69
C SER A 24 4.18 8.04 4.94
N SER A 25 4.53 7.71 6.18
CA SER A 25 5.86 7.24 6.57
C SER A 25 5.75 6.21 7.67
N SER A 26 6.87 5.71 8.17
CA SER A 26 6.89 4.83 9.34
C SER A 26 6.19 5.41 10.57
N ALA A 27 6.00 6.74 10.62
CA ALA A 27 5.27 7.41 11.69
C ALA A 27 3.77 7.02 11.75
N PHE A 28 3.18 6.52 10.64
CA PHE A 28 1.83 5.96 10.67
C PHE A 28 1.70 4.73 11.59
N TRP A 29 2.81 4.06 11.87
CA TRP A 29 2.83 2.92 12.77
C TRP A 29 3.03 3.29 14.25
N GLU A 30 3.37 4.55 14.60
CA GLU A 30 3.62 4.94 15.99
C GLU A 30 2.45 4.65 16.93
N PRO A 31 1.17 4.96 16.57
CA PRO A 31 0.04 4.62 17.43
C PRO A 31 -0.10 3.12 17.68
N LEU A 32 0.30 2.29 16.70
CA LEU A 32 0.30 0.83 16.82
C LEU A 32 1.48 0.34 17.66
N LEU A 33 2.69 0.87 17.44
CA LEU A 33 3.91 0.44 18.15
C LEU A 33 3.74 0.51 19.68
N ALA A 34 3.03 1.52 20.17
CA ALA A 34 2.73 1.68 21.60
C ALA A 34 1.81 0.59 22.17
N ARG A 35 1.17 -0.22 21.31
CA ARG A 35 0.22 -1.28 21.67
C ARG A 35 0.77 -2.68 21.47
N LEU A 36 1.94 -2.81 20.84
CA LEU A 36 2.56 -4.11 20.58
C LEU A 36 3.28 -4.63 21.83
N PRO A 37 3.26 -5.95 22.07
CA PRO A 37 3.95 -6.54 23.22
C PRO A 37 5.47 -6.52 23.06
N ASP A 38 6.17 -6.50 24.19
CA ASP A 38 7.64 -6.48 24.27
C ASP A 38 8.31 -7.75 23.70
N THR A 39 7.51 -8.76 23.35
CA THR A 39 8.02 -10.01 22.74
C THR A 39 8.36 -9.86 21.25
N LEU A 40 7.93 -8.78 20.61
CA LEU A 40 8.20 -8.53 19.21
C LEU A 40 9.45 -7.67 19.02
N ARG A 41 10.24 -7.96 17.99
CA ARG A 41 11.25 -7.07 17.41
C ARG A 41 10.67 -6.45 16.15
N VAL A 42 10.26 -5.19 16.22
CA VAL A 42 9.58 -4.49 15.14
C VAL A 42 10.53 -3.53 14.46
N VAL A 43 10.58 -3.58 13.13
CA VAL A 43 11.29 -2.64 12.26
C VAL A 43 10.29 -2.03 11.30
N ALA A 44 10.21 -0.70 11.24
CA ALA A 44 9.36 0.04 10.33
C ALA A 44 10.20 1.06 9.57
N PRO A 45 10.57 0.79 8.30
CA PRO A 45 11.31 1.72 7.48
C PRO A 45 10.44 2.85 6.95
N ASP A 46 11.06 4.01 6.71
CA ASP A 46 10.55 4.96 5.74
C ASP A 46 10.97 4.51 4.35
N LEU A 47 10.02 4.41 3.44
CA LEU A 47 10.28 4.08 2.03
C LEU A 47 10.97 5.26 1.32
N ARG A 48 11.68 5.00 0.21
CA ARG A 48 12.29 6.06 -0.60
C ARG A 48 11.26 7.14 -0.97
N GLY A 49 11.62 8.41 -0.81
CA GLY A 49 10.74 9.54 -1.07
C GLY A 49 9.72 9.85 0.03
N TYR A 50 9.86 9.22 1.20
CA TYR A 50 9.01 9.45 2.37
C TYR A 50 9.83 9.54 3.65
N GLY A 51 9.25 10.20 4.66
CA GLY A 51 9.82 10.28 5.99
C GLY A 51 11.20 10.94 6.00
N GLU A 52 12.13 10.32 6.72
CA GLU A 52 13.52 10.75 6.87
C GLU A 52 14.49 9.95 5.99
N THR A 53 13.98 9.05 5.13
CA THR A 53 14.79 8.31 4.16
C THR A 53 15.27 9.24 3.03
N ASP A 54 16.53 9.08 2.60
CA ASP A 54 17.04 9.81 1.44
C ASP A 54 16.09 9.66 0.25
N SER A 55 15.79 10.78 -0.40
CA SER A 55 15.01 10.77 -1.62
C SER A 55 15.84 10.16 -2.76
N ALA A 56 15.34 9.07 -3.32
CA ALA A 56 15.88 8.45 -4.53
C ALA A 56 14.79 8.37 -5.59
N PRO A 57 15.13 8.52 -6.89
CA PRO A 57 14.16 8.35 -7.96
C PRO A 57 13.50 6.98 -7.93
N VAL A 58 12.20 6.94 -8.29
CA VAL A 58 11.44 5.70 -8.51
C VAL A 58 11.40 5.42 -10.01
N ASP A 59 12.06 4.35 -10.46
CA ASP A 59 11.94 3.83 -11.82
C ASP A 59 10.65 2.98 -11.90
N ALA A 60 9.57 3.63 -12.31
CA ALA A 60 8.28 2.97 -12.39
C ALA A 60 8.26 1.77 -13.34
N THR A 61 9.17 1.69 -14.31
CA THR A 61 9.23 0.56 -15.25
C THR A 61 9.62 -0.77 -14.58
N ARG A 62 10.11 -0.69 -13.33
CA ARG A 62 10.39 -1.83 -12.45
C ARG A 62 9.23 -2.15 -11.49
N GLY A 63 8.08 -1.47 -11.65
CA GLY A 63 6.98 -1.58 -10.69
C GLY A 63 7.42 -1.19 -9.28
N LEU A 64 7.21 -2.08 -8.32
CA LEU A 64 7.60 -1.85 -6.92
C LEU A 64 8.97 -2.44 -6.54
N ASP A 65 9.79 -2.86 -7.51
CA ASP A 65 11.10 -3.48 -7.24
C ASP A 65 12.03 -2.53 -6.49
N ASP A 66 12.05 -1.25 -6.83
CA ASP A 66 12.88 -0.27 -6.15
C ASP A 66 12.61 -0.20 -4.64
N PHE A 67 11.34 -0.25 -4.25
CA PHE A 67 10.93 -0.26 -2.84
C PHE A 67 11.22 -1.62 -2.19
N ALA A 68 10.95 -2.72 -2.90
CA ALA A 68 11.18 -4.07 -2.38
C ALA A 68 12.68 -4.35 -2.18
N ASP A 69 13.55 -3.88 -3.09
CA ASP A 69 15.01 -3.99 -2.97
C ASP A 69 15.54 -3.23 -1.76
N ASP A 70 15.03 -2.00 -1.52
CA ASP A 70 15.39 -1.21 -0.34
C ASP A 70 14.99 -1.94 0.96
N VAL A 71 13.78 -2.47 1.01
CA VAL A 71 13.26 -3.19 2.17
C VAL A 71 14.00 -4.53 2.35
N ALA A 72 14.33 -5.24 1.26
CA ALA A 72 15.10 -6.48 1.32
C ALA A 72 16.50 -6.28 1.94
N ALA A 73 17.15 -5.14 1.64
CA ALA A 73 18.44 -4.81 2.20
C ALA A 73 18.41 -4.68 3.73
N LEU A 74 17.27 -4.31 4.33
CA LEU A 74 17.14 -4.20 5.78
C LEU A 74 17.14 -5.56 6.48
N LEU A 75 16.74 -6.64 5.79
CA LEU A 75 16.73 -7.98 6.36
C LEU A 75 18.13 -8.48 6.75
N ASP A 76 19.16 -7.91 6.15
CA ASP A 76 20.56 -8.23 6.41
C ASP A 76 21.32 -7.09 7.14
N ALA A 77 20.63 -5.99 7.44
CA ALA A 77 21.23 -4.84 8.08
C ALA A 77 21.59 -5.14 9.55
N PRO A 78 22.85 -4.88 9.98
CA PRO A 78 23.27 -5.20 11.32
C PRO A 78 22.44 -4.51 12.40
N GLY A 79 22.02 -5.27 13.40
CA GLY A 79 21.29 -4.75 14.58
C GLY A 79 19.80 -4.52 14.38
N LEU A 80 19.25 -4.69 13.18
CA LEU A 80 17.80 -4.63 12.98
C LEU A 80 17.12 -5.93 13.41
N PHE A 81 17.56 -7.06 12.86
CA PHE A 81 17.06 -8.39 13.19
C PHE A 81 18.17 -9.35 13.58
N PRO A 82 17.88 -10.46 14.28
CA PRO A 82 18.81 -11.56 14.47
C PRO A 82 19.28 -12.12 13.11
N PRO A 83 20.52 -12.63 13.01
CA PRO A 83 21.02 -13.25 11.77
C PRO A 83 20.12 -14.39 11.30
N GLY A 84 19.69 -14.36 10.04
CA GLY A 84 18.81 -15.38 9.47
C GLY A 84 17.34 -15.27 9.89
N ALA A 85 16.96 -14.20 10.57
CA ALA A 85 15.58 -13.95 10.94
C ALA A 85 14.66 -13.91 9.70
N ARG A 86 13.45 -14.43 9.90
CA ARG A 86 12.37 -14.40 8.91
C ARG A 86 11.22 -13.61 9.52
N PRO A 87 11.10 -12.31 9.25
CA PRO A 87 10.00 -11.53 9.80
C PRO A 87 8.64 -11.93 9.21
N VAL A 88 7.59 -11.74 10.02
CA VAL A 88 6.27 -11.46 9.48
C VAL A 88 6.31 -10.06 8.90
N VAL A 89 5.89 -9.90 7.65
CA VAL A 89 5.84 -8.60 6.98
C VAL A 89 4.40 -8.12 6.94
N ALA A 90 4.11 -7.01 7.60
CA ALA A 90 2.83 -6.31 7.48
C ALA A 90 2.99 -5.12 6.54
N GLY A 91 2.14 -5.05 5.51
CA GLY A 91 2.19 -3.96 4.53
C GLY A 91 0.84 -3.30 4.34
N HIS A 92 0.79 -1.97 4.50
CA HIS A 92 -0.39 -1.14 4.31
C HIS A 92 -0.43 -0.55 2.91
N SER A 93 -1.54 -0.72 2.18
CA SER A 93 -1.79 -0.05 0.90
C SER A 93 -0.66 -0.31 -0.13
N LEU A 94 0.10 0.73 -0.55
CA LEU A 94 1.35 0.60 -1.33
C LEU A 94 2.30 -0.40 -0.67
N GLY A 95 2.48 -0.30 0.66
CA GLY A 95 3.33 -1.20 1.43
C GLY A 95 2.87 -2.66 1.35
N GLY A 96 1.58 -2.92 1.16
CA GLY A 96 1.05 -4.25 0.84
C GLY A 96 1.55 -4.77 -0.51
N GLY A 97 1.60 -3.89 -1.52
CA GLY A 97 2.22 -4.20 -2.81
C GLY A 97 3.71 -4.50 -2.70
N VAL A 98 4.44 -3.68 -1.91
CA VAL A 98 5.87 -3.90 -1.62
C VAL A 98 6.08 -5.23 -0.90
N ALA A 99 5.24 -5.56 0.08
CA ALA A 99 5.31 -6.82 0.82
C ALA A 99 5.04 -8.04 -0.09
N MET A 100 4.06 -7.96 -1.00
CA MET A 100 3.83 -8.99 -2.01
C MET A 100 5.03 -9.14 -2.96
N ARG A 101 5.62 -8.02 -3.41
CA ARG A 101 6.80 -8.06 -4.28
C ARG A 101 8.03 -8.62 -3.56
N LEU A 102 8.22 -8.26 -2.28
CA LEU A 102 9.26 -8.83 -1.43
C LEU A 102 9.09 -10.35 -1.28
N LEU A 103 7.85 -10.83 -1.08
CA LEU A 103 7.57 -12.26 -1.02
C LEU A 103 7.93 -12.97 -2.32
N VAL A 104 7.57 -12.41 -3.47
CA VAL A 104 7.91 -12.99 -4.79
C VAL A 104 9.42 -13.07 -4.99
N GLY A 105 10.16 -12.01 -4.65
CA GLY A 105 11.62 -11.97 -4.79
C GLY A 105 12.39 -12.80 -3.77
N HIS A 106 11.86 -12.92 -2.55
CA HIS A 106 12.59 -13.49 -1.40
C HIS A 106 11.72 -14.44 -0.54
N PRO A 107 11.05 -15.44 -1.12
CA PRO A 107 10.05 -16.25 -0.41
C PRO A 107 10.60 -16.97 0.83
N ALA A 108 11.86 -17.38 0.81
CA ALA A 108 12.49 -18.05 1.95
C ALA A 108 12.84 -17.10 3.12
N ARG A 109 12.76 -15.79 2.90
CA ARG A 109 13.16 -14.75 3.89
C ARG A 109 12.00 -14.29 4.78
N LEU A 110 10.75 -14.64 4.45
CA LEU A 110 9.56 -14.22 5.17
C LEU A 110 8.94 -15.40 5.91
N ALA A 111 8.40 -15.14 7.12
CA ALA A 111 7.64 -16.13 7.88
C ALA A 111 6.15 -16.09 7.51
N GLY A 112 5.61 -14.93 7.20
CA GLY A 112 4.21 -14.71 6.83
C GLY A 112 3.98 -13.32 6.28
N LEU A 113 2.80 -13.09 5.72
CA LEU A 113 2.38 -11.79 5.18
C LEU A 113 1.08 -11.34 5.83
N LEU A 114 1.07 -10.13 6.40
CA LEU A 114 -0.16 -9.43 6.76
C LEU A 114 -0.38 -8.29 5.75
N LEU A 115 -1.38 -8.43 4.92
CA LEU A 115 -1.76 -7.44 3.92
C LEU A 115 -2.88 -6.56 4.48
N GLU A 116 -2.62 -5.29 4.70
CA GLU A 116 -3.59 -4.32 5.16
C GLU A 116 -4.04 -3.44 4.01
N ALA A 117 -5.30 -3.56 3.59
CA ALA A 117 -5.88 -2.80 2.50
C ALA A 117 -4.92 -2.65 1.29
N PRO A 118 -4.29 -3.75 0.80
CA PRO A 118 -3.19 -3.68 -0.16
C PRO A 118 -3.67 -3.20 -1.52
N VAL A 119 -2.79 -2.56 -2.30
CA VAL A 119 -3.02 -2.40 -3.74
C VAL A 119 -3.31 -3.77 -4.38
N SER A 120 -4.23 -3.82 -5.36
CA SER A 120 -4.51 -5.06 -6.09
C SER A 120 -3.24 -5.66 -6.70
N PRO A 121 -3.08 -7.00 -6.70
CA PRO A 121 -1.98 -7.66 -7.42
C PRO A 121 -1.93 -7.37 -8.92
N TYR A 122 -2.96 -6.72 -9.45
CA TYR A 122 -3.03 -6.24 -10.83
C TYR A 122 -2.77 -4.74 -10.98
N GLY A 123 -2.27 -4.07 -9.93
CA GLY A 123 -2.03 -2.63 -9.92
C GLY A 123 -3.26 -1.80 -9.53
N PHE A 124 -3.18 -0.48 -9.72
CA PHE A 124 -4.21 0.46 -9.29
C PHE A 124 -4.84 1.16 -10.50
N GLY A 125 -6.15 0.98 -10.68
CA GLY A 125 -6.93 1.51 -11.80
C GLY A 125 -6.74 0.74 -13.11
N GLY A 126 -7.46 1.11 -14.17
CA GLY A 126 -7.23 0.70 -15.56
C GLY A 126 -7.38 -0.78 -15.90
N THR A 127 -7.91 -1.59 -15.00
CA THR A 127 -8.20 -3.01 -15.24
C THR A 127 -9.65 -3.32 -14.95
N ARG A 128 -10.18 -4.34 -15.63
CA ARG A 128 -11.52 -4.90 -15.42
C ARG A 128 -11.39 -6.38 -15.06
N ASP A 129 -12.47 -7.00 -14.67
CA ASP A 129 -12.60 -8.42 -14.36
C ASP A 129 -11.67 -8.87 -13.22
N LEU A 130 -11.88 -10.06 -12.74
CA LEU A 130 -11.07 -10.64 -11.65
C LEU A 130 -9.67 -11.03 -12.11
N ASP A 131 -9.48 -11.21 -13.42
CA ASP A 131 -8.18 -11.54 -14.05
C ASP A 131 -7.33 -10.30 -14.37
N GLY A 132 -7.81 -9.10 -14.04
CA GLY A 132 -7.09 -7.86 -14.29
C GLY A 132 -6.90 -7.55 -15.79
N THR A 133 -7.90 -7.86 -16.62
CA THR A 133 -7.89 -7.51 -18.05
C THR A 133 -7.76 -6.00 -18.24
N PRO A 134 -6.86 -5.50 -19.10
CA PRO A 134 -6.75 -4.06 -19.37
C PRO A 134 -8.07 -3.46 -19.88
N THR A 135 -8.44 -2.26 -19.42
CA THR A 135 -9.56 -1.50 -20.00
C THR A 135 -9.17 -0.87 -21.35
N THR A 136 -7.90 -0.48 -21.47
CA THR A 136 -7.29 0.03 -22.71
C THR A 136 -5.89 -0.56 -22.86
N PRO A 137 -5.31 -0.60 -24.10
CA PRO A 137 -3.98 -1.16 -24.32
C PRO A 137 -2.84 -0.50 -23.54
N ASP A 138 -3.01 0.77 -23.15
CA ASP A 138 -2.04 1.59 -22.43
C ASP A 138 -2.44 1.84 -20.96
N PHE A 139 -3.49 1.17 -20.47
CA PHE A 139 -4.04 1.37 -19.13
C PHE A 139 -4.37 2.85 -18.85
N ALA A 140 -5.03 3.52 -19.78
CA ALA A 140 -5.43 4.91 -19.61
C ALA A 140 -6.21 5.11 -18.29
N GLY A 141 -6.02 6.30 -17.70
CA GLY A 141 -6.59 6.64 -16.39
C GLY A 141 -5.79 6.15 -15.19
N THR A 142 -4.58 5.61 -15.39
CA THR A 142 -3.70 5.15 -14.30
C THR A 142 -2.46 6.03 -14.14
N GLY A 143 -1.76 5.83 -13.03
CA GLY A 143 -0.51 6.51 -12.74
C GLY A 143 -0.67 7.97 -12.33
N ALA A 144 0.39 8.74 -12.49
CA ALA A 144 0.49 10.11 -12.00
C ALA A 144 -0.54 11.08 -12.60
N GLY A 145 -1.02 10.79 -13.81
CA GLY A 145 -2.06 11.61 -14.45
C GLY A 145 -3.43 11.53 -13.78
N GLY A 146 -3.63 10.58 -12.88
CA GLY A 146 -4.82 10.46 -12.03
C GLY A 146 -4.72 11.23 -10.71
N ALA A 147 -3.54 11.76 -10.36
CA ALA A 147 -3.37 12.53 -9.13
C ALA A 147 -4.11 13.86 -9.19
N ASN A 148 -4.74 14.26 -8.08
CA ASN A 148 -5.33 15.57 -7.97
C ASN A 148 -4.22 16.63 -7.83
N PRO A 149 -4.06 17.57 -8.79
CA PRO A 149 -2.96 18.51 -8.79
C PRO A 149 -3.00 19.51 -7.62
N ASP A 150 -4.19 19.84 -7.10
CA ASP A 150 -4.30 20.72 -5.93
C ASP A 150 -3.82 20.00 -4.66
N PHE A 151 -4.14 18.72 -4.49
CA PHE A 151 -3.60 17.91 -3.40
C PHE A 151 -2.07 17.83 -3.46
N VAL A 152 -1.50 17.58 -4.64
CA VAL A 152 -0.03 17.53 -4.84
C VAL A 152 0.60 18.88 -4.49
N ALA A 153 0.01 20.00 -4.93
CA ALA A 153 0.51 21.33 -4.63
C ALA A 153 0.46 21.65 -3.13
N ARG A 154 -0.61 21.23 -2.43
CA ARG A 154 -0.75 21.42 -0.98
C ARG A 154 0.24 20.55 -0.19
N LEU A 155 0.49 19.31 -0.59
CA LEU A 155 1.56 18.49 -0.01
C LEU A 155 2.93 19.19 -0.17
N ALA A 156 3.25 19.65 -1.38
CA ALA A 156 4.50 20.34 -1.66
C ALA A 156 4.67 21.65 -0.85
N ALA A 157 3.55 22.32 -0.55
CA ALA A 157 3.54 23.52 0.27
C ALA A 157 3.58 23.25 1.78
N GLY A 158 3.50 21.99 2.22
CA GLY A 158 3.42 21.64 3.65
C GLY A 158 2.13 22.13 4.30
N ASP A 159 0.99 22.09 3.59
CA ASP A 159 -0.29 22.60 4.05
C ASP A 159 -0.85 21.78 5.22
N ARG A 160 -0.93 22.40 6.39
CA ARG A 160 -1.47 21.83 7.64
C ARG A 160 -2.92 22.21 7.90
N GLY A 161 -3.51 23.03 7.04
CA GLY A 161 -4.90 23.47 7.14
C GLY A 161 -5.91 22.37 6.91
N ALA A 162 -7.16 22.66 7.23
CA ALA A 162 -8.30 21.79 6.97
C ALA A 162 -9.24 22.35 5.88
N ASP A 163 -8.82 23.43 5.21
CA ASP A 163 -9.68 24.16 4.28
C ASP A 163 -9.71 23.44 2.91
N GLY A 164 -10.92 23.04 2.52
CA GLY A 164 -11.18 22.38 1.26
C GLY A 164 -10.89 20.87 1.28
N PRO A 165 -11.52 20.13 0.37
CA PRO A 165 -11.47 18.66 0.36
C PRO A 165 -10.12 18.08 -0.08
N THR A 166 -9.24 18.91 -0.62
CA THR A 166 -7.92 18.52 -1.14
C THR A 166 -6.78 18.88 -0.19
N SER A 167 -7.05 19.45 1.01
CA SER A 167 -6.00 19.62 2.00
C SER A 167 -5.55 18.24 2.52
N PRO A 168 -4.24 18.03 2.83
CA PRO A 168 -3.76 16.74 3.35
C PRO A 168 -4.55 16.29 4.58
N ARG A 169 -4.90 17.21 5.50
CA ARG A 169 -5.73 16.91 6.66
C ARG A 169 -7.15 16.46 6.29
N ALA A 170 -7.77 17.09 5.31
CA ALA A 170 -9.10 16.67 4.87
C ALA A 170 -9.06 15.29 4.20
N VAL A 171 -8.03 15.00 3.42
CA VAL A 171 -7.81 13.69 2.80
C VAL A 171 -7.55 12.63 3.87
N LEU A 172 -6.73 12.93 4.89
CA LEU A 172 -6.49 12.02 6.02
C LEU A 172 -7.83 11.63 6.68
N ARG A 173 -8.66 12.62 6.99
CA ARG A 173 -9.96 12.43 7.67
C ARG A 173 -11.00 11.73 6.79
N ALA A 174 -11.00 11.97 5.49
CA ALA A 174 -12.08 11.51 4.62
C ALA A 174 -11.77 10.21 3.87
N ALA A 175 -10.49 9.83 3.75
CA ALA A 175 -10.09 8.71 2.94
C ALA A 175 -9.26 7.65 3.70
N TYR A 176 -8.40 8.06 4.65
CA TYR A 176 -7.57 7.09 5.38
C TYR A 176 -8.34 6.37 6.49
N VAL A 177 -9.37 6.99 7.03
CA VAL A 177 -10.23 6.41 8.08
C VAL A 177 -11.69 6.62 7.71
N ALA A 178 -12.56 5.72 8.15
CA ALA A 178 -14.00 5.87 8.00
C ALA A 178 -14.58 6.79 9.10
N ASP A 179 -14.00 6.73 10.31
CA ASP A 179 -14.36 7.61 11.42
C ASP A 179 -13.17 8.52 11.77
N PRO A 180 -13.22 9.83 11.44
CA PRO A 180 -12.18 10.78 11.77
C PRO A 180 -11.87 10.88 13.28
N ALA A 181 -12.82 10.53 14.15
CA ALA A 181 -12.59 10.53 15.59
C ALA A 181 -11.56 9.48 16.04
N SER A 182 -11.33 8.43 15.23
CA SER A 182 -10.32 7.40 15.49
C SER A 182 -8.88 7.95 15.44
N LEU A 183 -8.64 9.08 14.78
CA LEU A 183 -7.33 9.72 14.71
C LEU A 183 -6.90 10.30 16.08
N GLY A 184 -7.85 10.73 16.89
CA GLY A 184 -7.61 11.22 18.25
C GLY A 184 -6.49 12.27 18.33
N ASP A 185 -5.60 12.09 19.30
CA ASP A 185 -4.44 12.97 19.52
C ASP A 185 -3.30 12.71 18.52
N ASP A 186 -3.37 11.64 17.73
CA ASP A 186 -2.34 11.25 16.76
C ASP A 186 -2.52 11.95 15.40
N GLU A 187 -3.62 12.69 15.18
CA GLU A 187 -3.93 13.32 13.89
C GLU A 187 -2.80 14.21 13.36
N ASP A 188 -2.21 15.05 14.22
CA ASP A 188 -1.12 15.95 13.81
C ASP A 188 0.16 15.17 13.46
N LEU A 189 0.47 14.10 14.19
CA LEU A 189 1.58 13.19 13.87
C LEU A 189 1.40 12.54 12.49
N LEU A 190 0.19 12.04 12.21
CA LEU A 190 -0.15 11.41 10.94
C LEU A 190 -0.11 12.42 9.78
N LEU A 191 -0.61 13.63 10.01
CA LEU A 191 -0.51 14.72 9.03
C LEU A 191 0.95 15.10 8.74
N GLU A 192 1.79 15.27 9.76
CA GLU A 192 3.22 15.55 9.55
C GLU A 192 3.89 14.42 8.76
N SER A 193 3.53 13.16 9.03
CA SER A 193 3.98 12.01 8.25
C SER A 193 3.60 12.13 6.76
N MET A 194 2.35 12.50 6.44
CA MET A 194 1.93 12.75 5.05
C MET A 194 2.77 13.85 4.39
N LEU A 195 3.05 14.93 5.12
CA LEU A 195 3.80 16.10 4.63
C LEU A 195 5.29 15.84 4.40
N THR A 196 5.83 14.68 4.85
CA THR A 196 7.18 14.25 4.49
C THR A 196 7.29 13.70 3.07
N THR A 197 6.17 13.50 2.38
CA THR A 197 6.15 12.97 1.01
C THR A 197 6.91 13.88 0.06
N VAL A 198 7.95 13.36 -0.58
CA VAL A 198 8.70 14.09 -1.61
C VAL A 198 7.88 14.15 -2.88
N THR A 199 7.54 15.37 -3.30
CA THR A 199 6.74 15.61 -4.50
C THR A 199 7.61 15.86 -5.72
N GLY A 200 7.12 15.46 -6.90
CA GLY A 200 7.76 15.70 -8.19
C GLY A 200 7.77 14.48 -9.10
N ASP A 201 8.44 14.64 -10.24
CA ASP A 201 8.49 13.64 -11.31
C ASP A 201 9.14 12.31 -10.90
N ASP A 202 10.13 12.37 -10.03
CA ASP A 202 10.90 11.20 -9.61
C ASP A 202 10.27 10.45 -8.43
N ASN A 203 9.32 11.08 -7.72
CA ASN A 203 8.70 10.53 -6.52
C ASN A 203 7.16 10.61 -6.62
N TYR A 204 6.48 11.41 -5.81
CA TYR A 204 5.01 11.53 -5.83
C TYR A 204 4.57 12.81 -6.56
N PRO A 205 3.67 12.76 -7.54
CA PRO A 205 2.98 11.58 -8.06
C PRO A 205 3.78 10.86 -9.15
N GLY A 206 4.77 11.50 -9.78
CA GLY A 206 5.52 11.00 -10.92
C GLY A 206 5.17 11.72 -12.22
N THR A 207 5.62 11.16 -13.35
CA THR A 207 5.37 11.67 -14.70
C THR A 207 4.09 11.10 -15.29
N ALA A 208 3.40 11.85 -16.16
CA ALA A 208 2.26 11.37 -16.91
C ALA A 208 2.55 11.41 -18.41
N VAL A 209 1.90 10.54 -19.17
CA VAL A 209 1.93 10.56 -20.65
C VAL A 209 0.53 10.75 -21.21
N ALA A 210 0.41 11.35 -22.37
CA ALA A 210 -0.86 11.50 -23.06
C ALA A 210 -1.35 10.14 -23.57
N SER A 211 -2.66 9.90 -23.48
CA SER A 211 -3.34 8.73 -24.02
C SER A 211 -4.41 9.14 -25.03
N PRO A 212 -4.60 8.38 -26.12
CA PRO A 212 -5.75 8.58 -27.02
C PRO A 212 -7.07 8.08 -26.42
N HIS A 213 -6.99 7.34 -25.30
CA HIS A 213 -8.14 6.79 -24.61
C HIS A 213 -8.56 7.70 -23.44
N TRP A 214 -9.84 7.60 -23.04
CA TRP A 214 -10.32 8.29 -21.86
C TRP A 214 -9.56 7.84 -20.59
N PRO A 215 -9.21 8.75 -19.68
CA PRO A 215 -9.46 10.20 -19.63
C PRO A 215 -8.38 11.08 -20.32
N GLY A 216 -7.58 10.55 -21.22
CA GLY A 216 -6.56 11.30 -21.96
C GLY A 216 -5.16 11.24 -21.36
N THR A 217 -4.95 10.44 -20.31
CA THR A 217 -3.67 10.26 -19.63
C THR A 217 -3.41 8.80 -19.31
N ALA A 218 -2.14 8.41 -19.25
CA ALA A 218 -1.69 7.08 -18.83
C ALA A 218 -0.41 7.18 -17.98
N ALA A 219 0.03 6.07 -17.42
CA ALA A 219 1.20 6.00 -16.57
C ALA A 219 2.48 6.38 -17.33
N GLY A 220 3.29 7.25 -16.72
CA GLY A 220 4.64 7.54 -17.15
C GLY A 220 5.65 6.49 -16.68
N ARG A 221 6.94 6.85 -16.73
CA ARG A 221 8.04 5.92 -16.43
C ARG A 221 8.74 6.20 -15.10
N ARG A 222 8.38 7.25 -14.39
CA ARG A 222 8.99 7.68 -13.13
C ARG A 222 7.91 8.03 -12.12
N GLY A 223 8.21 7.78 -10.85
CA GLY A 223 7.39 8.16 -9.71
C GLY A 223 6.41 7.08 -9.25
N VAL A 224 5.94 7.27 -8.02
CA VAL A 224 5.30 6.21 -7.23
C VAL A 224 3.94 5.77 -7.77
N LEU A 225 3.10 6.71 -8.27
CA LEU A 225 1.79 6.31 -8.79
C LEU A 225 1.92 5.50 -10.09
N ASN A 226 2.98 5.76 -10.87
CA ASN A 226 3.27 4.97 -12.05
C ASN A 226 3.79 3.58 -11.68
N ALA A 227 4.59 3.48 -10.61
CA ALA A 227 5.06 2.20 -10.10
C ALA A 227 3.91 1.29 -9.61
N LEU A 228 2.77 1.87 -9.23
CA LEU A 228 1.53 1.17 -8.87
C LEU A 228 0.63 0.85 -10.07
N ALA A 229 0.89 1.48 -11.21
CA ALA A 229 0.02 1.32 -12.38
C ALA A 229 0.15 -0.08 -13.00
N PRO A 230 -0.95 -0.65 -13.54
CA PRO A 230 -0.94 -1.99 -14.16
C PRO A 230 0.04 -2.15 -15.34
N ALA A 231 0.44 -1.05 -15.96
CA ALA A 231 1.47 -1.05 -16.99
C ALA A 231 2.85 -1.50 -16.47
N HIS A 232 3.09 -1.39 -15.15
CA HIS A 232 4.39 -1.65 -14.53
C HIS A 232 4.31 -2.61 -13.34
N PHE A 233 3.14 -2.79 -12.74
CA PHE A 233 2.93 -3.64 -11.57
C PHE A 233 1.78 -4.62 -11.79
N ARG A 234 2.12 -5.87 -12.00
CA ARG A 234 1.20 -7.00 -12.11
C ARG A 234 1.88 -8.24 -11.55
N LEU A 235 1.52 -8.63 -10.34
CA LEU A 235 2.16 -9.71 -9.57
C LEU A 235 1.31 -10.97 -9.45
N ALA A 236 0.06 -10.98 -9.93
CA ALA A 236 -0.91 -12.02 -9.61
C ALA A 236 -0.38 -13.44 -9.86
N ASP A 237 0.18 -13.71 -11.03
CA ASP A 237 0.67 -15.04 -11.39
C ASP A 237 1.97 -15.38 -10.66
N GLU A 238 2.88 -14.42 -10.49
CA GLU A 238 4.12 -14.61 -9.75
C GLU A 238 3.84 -14.91 -8.28
N LEU A 239 2.88 -14.21 -7.66
CA LEU A 239 2.47 -14.45 -6.27
C LEU A 239 1.89 -15.85 -6.09
N VAL A 240 1.02 -16.29 -7.00
CA VAL A 240 0.48 -17.66 -7.00
C VAL A 240 1.57 -18.72 -7.18
N ALA A 241 2.62 -18.42 -7.94
CA ALA A 241 3.72 -19.34 -8.24
C ALA A 241 4.82 -19.39 -7.17
N VAL A 242 4.78 -18.53 -6.13
CA VAL A 242 5.81 -18.46 -5.07
C VAL A 242 6.05 -19.84 -4.46
N PRO A 243 7.30 -20.31 -4.34
CA PRO A 243 7.62 -21.57 -3.66
C PRO A 243 7.50 -21.39 -2.12
N GLY A 244 7.15 -22.49 -1.44
CA GLY A 244 7.09 -22.51 0.03
C GLY A 244 5.93 -21.76 0.66
N LYS A 245 5.21 -20.97 -0.08
CA LYS A 245 3.95 -20.26 0.25
C LYS A 245 3.73 -19.97 1.73
N PRO A 246 4.38 -18.92 2.33
CA PRO A 246 4.10 -18.51 3.69
C PRO A 246 2.61 -18.16 3.90
N PRO A 247 2.07 -18.30 5.12
CA PRO A 247 0.68 -17.92 5.38
C PRO A 247 0.45 -16.42 5.13
N VAL A 248 -0.74 -16.10 4.61
CA VAL A 248 -1.18 -14.71 4.34
C VAL A 248 -2.43 -14.41 5.16
N THR A 249 -2.39 -13.32 5.92
CA THR A 249 -3.59 -12.71 6.53
C THR A 249 -3.87 -11.41 5.80
N TRP A 250 -5.09 -11.26 5.28
CA TRP A 250 -5.55 -10.05 4.62
C TRP A 250 -6.59 -9.34 5.49
N VAL A 251 -6.22 -8.16 6.02
CA VAL A 251 -7.08 -7.32 6.86
C VAL A 251 -7.54 -6.12 6.04
N ARG A 252 -8.84 -5.87 5.99
CA ARG A 252 -9.41 -4.71 5.31
C ARG A 252 -10.66 -4.17 6.00
N GLY A 253 -10.92 -2.88 5.83
CA GLY A 253 -12.20 -2.27 6.15
C GLY A 253 -13.22 -2.50 5.03
N ASP A 254 -14.51 -2.60 5.37
CA ASP A 254 -15.59 -2.63 4.38
C ASP A 254 -16.06 -1.23 3.96
N ALA A 255 -15.62 -0.18 4.67
CA ALA A 255 -15.84 1.23 4.34
C ALA A 255 -14.61 1.91 3.70
N ASP A 256 -13.61 1.14 3.25
CA ASP A 256 -12.45 1.66 2.53
C ASP A 256 -12.86 2.32 1.21
N VAL A 257 -12.50 3.61 1.05
CA VAL A 257 -12.79 4.39 -0.16
C VAL A 257 -11.58 4.53 -1.10
N ILE A 258 -10.40 4.01 -0.70
CA ILE A 258 -9.18 4.03 -1.50
C ILE A 258 -9.00 2.70 -2.24
N VAL A 259 -8.96 1.57 -1.53
CA VAL A 259 -8.83 0.24 -2.14
C VAL A 259 -10.15 -0.51 -1.98
N SER A 260 -11.02 -0.29 -2.93
CA SER A 260 -12.35 -0.92 -2.97
C SER A 260 -12.81 -1.12 -4.42
N ASP A 261 -13.89 -1.88 -4.61
CA ASP A 261 -14.51 -2.07 -5.91
C ASP A 261 -15.28 -0.82 -6.37
N THR A 262 -15.37 0.20 -5.50
CA THR A 262 -15.97 1.52 -5.73
C THR A 262 -15.06 2.63 -5.25
N SER A 263 -13.78 2.56 -5.63
CA SER A 263 -12.73 3.47 -5.16
C SER A 263 -12.96 4.91 -5.63
N LEU A 264 -12.97 5.85 -4.69
CA LEU A 264 -12.97 7.30 -5.00
C LEU A 264 -11.60 7.81 -5.53
N PHE A 265 -10.64 6.91 -5.69
CA PHE A 265 -9.33 7.18 -6.29
C PHE A 265 -9.18 6.50 -7.67
N ASP A 266 -10.19 5.73 -8.12
CA ASP A 266 -10.26 5.18 -9.47
C ASP A 266 -11.00 6.17 -10.39
N LEU A 267 -10.31 6.65 -11.42
CA LEU A 267 -10.90 7.60 -12.39
C LEU A 267 -12.13 7.00 -13.11
N ALA A 268 -12.18 5.67 -13.30
CA ALA A 268 -13.34 5.02 -13.90
C ALA A 268 -14.58 5.12 -12.99
N TYR A 269 -14.42 4.93 -11.67
CA TYR A 269 -15.50 5.13 -10.73
C TYR A 269 -15.91 6.60 -10.60
N LEU A 270 -14.93 7.52 -10.56
CA LEU A 270 -15.22 8.96 -10.58
C LEU A 270 -15.93 9.39 -11.86
N GLY A 271 -15.57 8.78 -13.00
CA GLY A 271 -16.30 8.96 -14.26
C GLY A 271 -17.74 8.48 -14.19
N GLN A 272 -17.97 7.31 -13.59
CA GLN A 272 -19.32 6.77 -13.36
C GLN A 272 -20.16 7.70 -12.47
N LEU A 273 -19.56 8.35 -11.49
CA LEU A 273 -20.20 9.34 -10.63
C LEU A 273 -20.38 10.73 -11.30
N GLY A 274 -19.87 10.91 -12.53
CA GLY A 274 -19.95 12.18 -13.27
C GLY A 274 -18.92 13.24 -12.80
N VAL A 275 -17.96 12.87 -11.95
CA VAL A 275 -16.89 13.77 -11.48
C VAL A 275 -15.86 14.01 -12.56
N VAL A 276 -15.47 12.95 -13.30
CA VAL A 276 -14.56 13.04 -14.45
C VAL A 276 -15.39 13.02 -15.73
N PRO A 277 -15.37 14.11 -16.53
CA PRO A 277 -16.22 14.22 -17.71
C PRO A 277 -15.81 13.28 -18.85
N GLY A 278 -16.78 12.96 -19.73
CA GLY A 278 -16.52 12.17 -20.94
C GLY A 278 -16.34 10.68 -20.71
N TRP A 279 -16.73 10.15 -19.54
CA TRP A 279 -16.65 8.72 -19.27
C TRP A 279 -17.42 7.89 -20.32
N PRO A 280 -16.76 6.87 -20.93
CA PRO A 280 -17.35 6.14 -22.07
C PRO A 280 -18.39 5.09 -21.64
N GLY A 281 -18.60 4.90 -20.35
CA GLY A 281 -19.50 3.91 -19.79
C GLY A 281 -18.81 2.64 -19.30
N ALA A 282 -19.54 1.88 -18.44
CA ALA A 282 -19.02 0.67 -17.81
C ALA A 282 -18.71 -0.46 -18.80
N GLY A 283 -19.24 -0.42 -20.02
CA GLY A 283 -18.92 -1.40 -21.07
C GLY A 283 -17.48 -1.26 -21.57
N GLU A 284 -16.95 -0.05 -21.60
CA GLU A 284 -15.59 0.25 -22.07
C GLU A 284 -14.61 0.43 -20.92
N CYS A 285 -14.97 1.21 -19.92
CA CYS A 285 -14.12 1.56 -18.79
C CYS A 285 -14.87 1.40 -17.46
N PRO A 286 -15.10 0.16 -17.00
CA PRO A 286 -15.70 -0.08 -15.69
C PRO A 286 -14.72 0.29 -14.56
N PRO A 287 -15.22 0.62 -13.35
CA PRO A 287 -14.40 0.65 -12.15
C PRO A 287 -13.62 -0.66 -11.94
N GLN A 288 -12.41 -0.56 -11.43
CA GLN A 288 -11.60 -1.74 -11.12
C GLN A 288 -12.18 -2.48 -9.90
N PRO A 289 -12.41 -3.81 -9.98
CA PRO A 289 -12.84 -4.61 -8.83
C PRO A 289 -11.65 -5.01 -7.94
N MET A 290 -11.02 -4.03 -7.27
CA MET A 290 -9.75 -4.20 -6.57
C MET A 290 -9.81 -5.27 -5.46
N VAL A 291 -10.90 -5.27 -4.69
CA VAL A 291 -11.15 -6.26 -3.61
C VAL A 291 -11.41 -7.63 -4.21
N GLY A 292 -12.24 -7.69 -5.26
CA GLY A 292 -12.53 -8.93 -5.99
C GLY A 292 -11.26 -9.55 -6.58
N GLN A 293 -10.40 -8.75 -7.21
CA GLN A 293 -9.13 -9.18 -7.79
C GLN A 293 -8.16 -9.73 -6.73
N THR A 294 -8.02 -9.03 -5.61
CA THR A 294 -7.15 -9.48 -4.50
C THR A 294 -7.64 -10.81 -3.95
N ARG A 295 -8.96 -10.97 -3.75
CA ARG A 295 -9.55 -12.23 -3.28
C ARG A 295 -9.29 -13.38 -4.24
N GLU A 296 -9.55 -13.19 -5.53
CA GLU A 296 -9.32 -14.22 -6.56
C GLU A 296 -7.85 -14.69 -6.56
N VAL A 297 -6.89 -13.76 -6.49
CA VAL A 297 -5.47 -14.10 -6.46
C VAL A 297 -5.10 -14.88 -5.20
N LEU A 298 -5.63 -14.49 -4.02
CA LEU A 298 -5.36 -15.19 -2.76
C LEU A 298 -6.04 -16.56 -2.70
N GLU A 299 -7.21 -16.74 -3.32
CA GLU A 299 -7.86 -18.04 -3.50
C GLU A 299 -7.01 -18.95 -4.40
N ARG A 300 -6.48 -18.43 -5.50
CA ARG A 300 -5.53 -19.15 -6.37
C ARG A 300 -4.24 -19.50 -5.63
N TYR A 301 -3.71 -18.58 -4.79
CA TYR A 301 -2.56 -18.83 -3.94
C TYR A 301 -2.81 -20.02 -2.99
N ALA A 302 -3.98 -20.05 -2.35
CA ALA A 302 -4.37 -21.17 -1.48
C ALA A 302 -4.56 -22.48 -2.27
N ALA A 303 -5.25 -22.45 -3.41
CA ALA A 303 -5.44 -23.60 -4.29
C ALA A 303 -4.10 -24.18 -4.77
N ALA A 304 -3.05 -23.34 -4.89
CA ALA A 304 -1.70 -23.74 -5.22
C ALA A 304 -0.87 -24.23 -4.01
N GLY A 305 -1.50 -24.50 -2.86
CA GLY A 305 -0.88 -25.07 -1.66
C GLY A 305 -0.43 -24.06 -0.60
N GLY A 306 -0.79 -22.80 -0.72
CA GLY A 306 -0.66 -21.79 0.34
C GLY A 306 -1.83 -21.81 1.31
N THR A 307 -1.80 -20.86 2.24
CA THR A 307 -2.95 -20.57 3.11
C THR A 307 -3.19 -19.08 3.14
N TYR A 308 -4.45 -18.65 3.12
CA TYR A 308 -4.80 -17.27 3.40
C TYR A 308 -6.07 -17.16 4.24
N ARG A 309 -6.21 -16.04 4.91
CA ARG A 309 -7.40 -15.68 5.65
C ARG A 309 -7.75 -14.22 5.39
N GLU A 310 -8.98 -13.95 4.98
CA GLU A 310 -9.53 -12.60 4.87
C GLU A 310 -10.22 -12.21 6.17
N VAL A 311 -9.87 -11.04 6.71
CA VAL A 311 -10.46 -10.41 7.89
C VAL A 311 -11.10 -9.10 7.46
N VAL A 312 -12.42 -9.06 7.45
CA VAL A 312 -13.20 -7.86 7.11
C VAL A 312 -13.65 -7.17 8.38
N LEU A 313 -13.27 -5.91 8.54
CA LEU A 313 -13.61 -5.09 9.71
C LEU A 313 -14.79 -4.17 9.36
N PRO A 314 -15.98 -4.39 9.95
CA PRO A 314 -17.15 -3.59 9.63
C PRO A 314 -17.02 -2.13 10.04
N GLY A 315 -17.41 -1.21 9.14
CA GLY A 315 -17.34 0.23 9.35
C GLY A 315 -15.92 0.79 9.52
N CYS A 316 -14.91 0.03 9.10
CA CYS A 316 -13.51 0.46 9.12
C CYS A 316 -13.11 0.95 7.72
N GLY A 317 -12.29 2.00 7.66
CA GLY A 317 -11.75 2.57 6.43
C GLY A 317 -10.47 1.91 5.94
N HIS A 318 -9.63 2.72 5.30
CA HIS A 318 -8.39 2.28 4.66
C HIS A 318 -7.27 1.89 5.64
N SER A 319 -7.35 2.33 6.91
CA SER A 319 -6.27 2.15 7.89
C SER A 319 -6.74 1.35 9.13
N PRO A 320 -6.99 0.03 9.01
CA PRO A 320 -7.34 -0.83 10.13
C PRO A 320 -6.47 -0.70 11.37
N HIS A 321 -5.15 -0.52 11.21
CA HIS A 321 -4.22 -0.34 12.33
C HIS A 321 -4.48 0.94 13.16
N LEU A 322 -5.12 1.97 12.57
CA LEU A 322 -5.53 3.19 13.27
C LEU A 322 -6.92 3.06 13.89
N GLU A 323 -7.89 2.52 13.14
CA GLU A 323 -9.30 2.48 13.54
C GLU A 323 -9.67 1.28 14.40
N ARG A 324 -8.98 0.15 14.21
CA ARG A 324 -9.23 -1.15 14.89
C ARG A 324 -7.91 -1.77 15.37
N PRO A 325 -7.09 -1.01 16.15
CA PRO A 325 -5.74 -1.46 16.52
C PRO A 325 -5.73 -2.78 17.31
N ALA A 326 -6.74 -3.06 18.12
CA ALA A 326 -6.79 -4.29 18.90
C ALA A 326 -6.97 -5.52 17.98
N GLU A 327 -7.87 -5.43 17.02
CA GLU A 327 -8.11 -6.48 16.03
C GLU A 327 -6.88 -6.66 15.13
N PHE A 328 -6.28 -5.57 14.66
CA PHE A 328 -5.06 -5.64 13.85
C PHE A 328 -3.90 -6.32 14.62
N VAL A 329 -3.67 -5.93 15.87
CA VAL A 329 -2.64 -6.55 16.74
C VAL A 329 -2.91 -8.03 16.94
N ALA A 330 -4.17 -8.42 17.18
CA ALA A 330 -4.52 -9.83 17.34
C ALA A 330 -4.17 -10.66 16.10
N GLU A 331 -4.45 -10.14 14.90
CA GLU A 331 -4.10 -10.79 13.63
C GLU A 331 -2.59 -10.88 13.41
N LEU A 332 -1.86 -9.80 13.71
CA LEU A 332 -0.41 -9.78 13.63
C LEU A 332 0.24 -10.80 14.57
N LEU A 333 -0.24 -10.87 15.82
CA LEU A 333 0.26 -11.81 16.82
C LEU A 333 -0.08 -13.26 16.48
N ALA A 334 -1.28 -13.54 15.97
CA ALA A 334 -1.66 -14.88 15.52
C ALA A 334 -0.70 -15.35 14.42
N LEU A 335 -0.45 -14.51 13.41
CA LEU A 335 0.46 -14.84 12.32
C LEU A 335 1.93 -14.98 12.79
N ALA A 336 2.37 -14.14 13.74
CA ALA A 336 3.72 -14.22 14.32
C ALA A 336 3.89 -15.44 15.23
N GLY A 337 2.85 -15.81 16.00
CA GLY A 337 2.85 -16.96 16.91
C GLY A 337 2.80 -18.30 16.19
N GLU A 338 2.06 -18.42 15.10
CA GLU A 338 2.01 -19.63 14.26
C GLU A 338 3.39 -20.00 13.71
N ASN A 339 4.24 -19.00 13.46
CA ASN A 339 5.58 -19.19 12.91
C ASN A 339 6.67 -19.41 13.98
N ALA A 340 6.40 -19.14 15.26
CA ALA A 340 7.36 -19.38 16.36
C ALA A 340 7.38 -20.84 16.82
N THR A 341 6.39 -21.65 16.41
CA THR A 341 6.21 -23.07 16.84
C THR A 341 6.54 -24.09 15.75
N GLY A 342 7.03 -23.64 14.57
CA GLY A 342 7.36 -24.49 13.40
C GLY A 342 8.85 -24.79 13.21
#